data_fd33edaa2848b230d0554d6b054a64a2
#
_entry.id   fd33edaa2848b230d0554d6b054a64a2
#
_cell.length_a   1.000
_cell.length_b   1.000
_cell.length_c   1.000
_cell.angle_alpha   90.00
_cell.angle_beta   90.00
_cell.angle_gamma   90.00
#
_symmetry.space_group_name_H-M   'P 1'
#
loop_
_entity.id
_entity.type
_entity.pdbx_description
1 polymer ?
#
loop_
_entity_poly.entity_id
_entity_poly.type
_entity_poly.pdbx_seq_one_letter_code
_entity_poly.pdbx_strand_id
1 'polypeptide(L)'
;MISNGHFHKYWQRHIRTWFNQPARKYRRRQNRIKKAKALFPRPAKGPIRPIVHCPSQRYNTKIRPGRGFTLAELKGAGLTKRFAQTIGIAVDPRRQNKSVESRQENIQRLKEYRSKLILFPIHKREKLRKGDATEEECKLAKQLSGPVMPIKNAKPVVTLGKISDGQKKFGAFQAIRQARLHARFYGARAKKAKDAADNENNQPGAEKKGKK
;
A
#
# COMPACT_ATOMS: atom_id res chain seq x y z
N MET A 1 -51.35 12.27 6.52
CA MET A 1 -51.69 11.97 7.94
C MET A 1 -51.01 10.67 8.31
N ILE A 2 -50.18 10.66 9.34
CA ILE A 2 -49.47 9.44 9.80
C ILE A 2 -50.46 8.70 10.71
N SER A 3 -50.85 7.49 10.32
CA SER A 3 -51.92 6.69 10.97
C SER A 3 -51.56 6.22 12.40
N ASN A 4 -50.30 6.20 12.78
CA ASN A 4 -49.83 5.71 14.07
C ASN A 4 -48.92 6.75 14.78
N GLY A 5 -49.36 7.97 14.88
CA GLY A 5 -48.63 9.04 15.61
C GLY A 5 -48.71 8.82 17.11
N HIS A 6 -47.59 8.54 17.76
CA HIS A 6 -47.51 8.36 19.22
C HIS A 6 -46.93 9.60 19.87
N PHE A 7 -47.79 10.57 20.25
CA PHE A 7 -47.38 11.85 20.91
C PHE A 7 -47.77 11.93 22.36
N HIS A 8 -48.23 10.83 23.00
CA HIS A 8 -48.69 10.79 24.38
C HIS A 8 -47.57 10.74 25.43
N LYS A 9 -46.32 10.49 25.01
CA LYS A 9 -45.13 10.48 25.88
C LYS A 9 -44.34 11.76 25.71
N TYR A 10 -43.34 11.97 26.56
CA TYR A 10 -42.40 13.09 26.43
C TYR A 10 -41.51 12.91 25.19
N TRP A 11 -42.10 12.87 23.98
CA TRP A 11 -41.44 12.67 22.72
C TRP A 11 -40.36 13.71 22.43
N GLN A 12 -40.48 14.94 22.94
CA GLN A 12 -39.47 16.00 22.76
C GLN A 12 -38.11 15.62 23.33
N ARG A 13 -38.03 14.78 24.40
CA ARG A 13 -36.79 14.25 24.96
C ARG A 13 -36.11 13.24 24.04
N HIS A 14 -36.86 12.61 23.14
CA HIS A 14 -36.36 11.64 22.21
C HIS A 14 -35.97 12.25 20.85
N ILE A 15 -36.23 13.54 20.66
CA ILE A 15 -35.86 14.26 19.43
C ILE A 15 -34.47 14.83 19.60
N ARG A 16 -33.61 14.48 18.62
CA ARG A 16 -32.30 15.12 18.49
C ARG A 16 -32.44 16.35 17.62
N THR A 17 -32.36 17.55 18.24
CA THR A 17 -32.39 18.81 17.50
C THR A 17 -31.07 19.08 16.76
N TRP A 18 -31.17 19.68 15.59
CA TRP A 18 -30.02 20.01 14.72
C TRP A 18 -29.79 21.50 14.55
N PHE A 19 -30.37 22.34 15.44
CA PHE A 19 -30.21 23.78 15.34
C PHE A 19 -28.74 24.26 15.44
N ASN A 20 -27.88 23.49 16.07
CA ASN A 20 -26.46 23.77 16.20
C ASN A 20 -25.62 23.27 15.00
N GLN A 21 -26.23 22.74 13.93
CA GLN A 21 -25.52 22.17 12.78
C GLN A 21 -24.58 23.18 12.11
N PRO A 22 -24.99 24.45 11.79
CA PRO A 22 -24.10 25.43 11.19
C PRO A 22 -22.92 25.79 12.10
N ALA A 23 -23.16 26.04 13.37
CA ALA A 23 -22.13 26.37 14.34
C ALA A 23 -21.13 25.20 14.54
N ARG A 24 -21.63 23.95 14.57
CA ARG A 24 -20.80 22.74 14.64
C ARG A 24 -19.92 22.60 13.39
N LYS A 25 -20.46 22.88 12.20
CA LYS A 25 -19.74 22.83 10.92
C LYS A 25 -18.61 23.86 10.91
N TYR A 26 -18.91 25.08 11.33
CA TYR A 26 -17.93 26.15 11.46
C TYR A 26 -16.80 25.78 12.42
N ARG A 27 -17.13 25.34 13.64
CA ARG A 27 -16.15 24.91 14.65
C ARG A 27 -15.25 23.78 14.15
N ARG A 28 -15.84 22.77 13.48
CA ARG A 28 -15.06 21.66 12.88
C ARG A 28 -14.09 22.17 11.81
N ARG A 29 -14.49 23.15 11.01
CA ARG A 29 -13.62 23.77 10.00
C ARG A 29 -12.46 24.50 10.66
N GLN A 30 -12.73 25.32 11.68
CA GLN A 30 -11.69 26.05 12.42
C GLN A 30 -10.70 25.09 13.07
N ASN A 31 -11.18 24.02 13.69
CA ASN A 31 -10.33 23.01 14.31
C ASN A 31 -9.43 22.30 13.27
N ARG A 32 -9.94 22.02 12.05
CA ARG A 32 -9.12 21.46 10.98
C ARG A 32 -8.02 22.43 10.53
N ILE A 33 -8.34 23.70 10.39
CA ILE A 33 -7.36 24.73 10.03
C ILE A 33 -6.30 24.89 11.10
N LYS A 34 -6.71 24.96 12.37
CA LYS A 34 -5.78 25.02 13.52
C LYS A 34 -4.85 23.82 13.56
N LYS A 35 -5.40 22.62 13.36
CA LYS A 35 -4.61 21.39 13.30
C LYS A 35 -3.63 21.39 12.11
N ALA A 36 -4.06 21.83 10.93
CA ALA A 36 -3.19 21.91 9.77
C ALA A 36 -2.01 22.86 10.01
N LYS A 37 -2.27 24.05 10.57
CA LYS A 37 -1.21 25.02 10.91
C LYS A 37 -0.21 24.45 11.93
N ALA A 38 -0.67 23.73 12.95
CA ALA A 38 0.18 23.12 13.96
C ALA A 38 1.06 21.98 13.42
N LEU A 39 0.60 21.27 12.36
CA LEU A 39 1.31 20.17 11.75
C LEU A 39 2.26 20.59 10.62
N PHE A 40 2.21 21.86 10.19
CA PHE A 40 3.09 22.35 9.12
C PHE A 40 4.55 22.00 9.39
N PRO A 41 5.32 21.53 8.38
CA PRO A 41 5.00 21.35 6.94
C PRO A 41 4.40 19.97 6.58
N ARG A 42 4.09 19.13 7.56
CA ARG A 42 3.56 17.78 7.33
C ARG A 42 2.16 17.82 6.69
N PRO A 43 1.79 16.78 5.90
CA PRO A 43 0.46 16.70 5.29
C PRO A 43 -0.67 16.81 6.32
N ALA A 44 -1.66 17.66 6.06
CA ALA A 44 -2.76 17.93 7.00
C ALA A 44 -3.65 16.70 7.27
N LYS A 45 -3.82 15.80 6.27
CA LYS A 45 -4.64 14.58 6.38
C LYS A 45 -3.91 13.37 6.96
N GLY A 46 -2.65 13.52 7.33
CA GLY A 46 -1.88 12.47 7.99
C GLY A 46 -1.03 11.62 7.05
N PRO A 47 -0.56 10.45 7.51
CA PRO A 47 0.42 9.63 6.83
C PRO A 47 -0.14 8.94 5.58
N ILE A 48 0.76 8.50 4.70
CA ILE A 48 0.40 7.66 3.56
C ILE A 48 -0.17 6.32 4.01
N ARG A 49 -1.17 5.83 3.28
CA ARG A 49 -1.86 4.57 3.52
C ARG A 49 -1.65 3.58 2.37
N PRO A 50 -1.62 2.26 2.65
CA PRO A 50 -1.52 1.24 1.62
C PRO A 50 -2.81 1.11 0.82
N ILE A 51 -2.69 0.51 -0.36
CA ILE A 51 -3.83 0.06 -1.17
C ILE A 51 -4.23 -1.32 -0.68
N VAL A 52 -5.50 -1.49 -0.33
CA VAL A 52 -6.05 -2.77 0.10
C VAL A 52 -7.38 -3.04 -0.57
N HIS A 53 -7.68 -4.30 -0.85
CA HIS A 53 -9.00 -4.73 -1.30
C HIS A 53 -9.98 -4.77 -0.14
N CYS A 54 -11.23 -4.42 -0.41
CA CYS A 54 -12.28 -4.54 0.60
C CYS A 54 -12.55 -6.02 0.93
N PRO A 55 -12.93 -6.35 2.18
CA PRO A 55 -13.39 -7.68 2.52
C PRO A 55 -14.76 -7.94 1.88
N SER A 56 -15.22 -9.19 1.97
CA SER A 56 -16.49 -9.72 1.45
C SER A 56 -16.54 -9.90 -0.08
N GLN A 57 -17.39 -10.80 -0.52
CA GLN A 57 -17.59 -11.11 -1.94
C GLN A 57 -18.19 -9.93 -2.71
N ARG A 58 -19.04 -9.14 -2.08
CA ARG A 58 -19.68 -7.97 -2.71
C ARG A 58 -18.70 -6.85 -3.05
N TYR A 59 -17.65 -6.67 -2.25
CA TYR A 59 -16.75 -5.51 -2.34
C TYR A 59 -15.29 -5.85 -2.64
N ASN A 60 -14.93 -7.13 -2.80
CA ASN A 60 -13.55 -7.56 -2.97
C ASN A 60 -12.86 -7.02 -4.24
N THR A 61 -13.63 -6.59 -5.24
CA THR A 61 -13.13 -5.95 -6.46
C THR A 61 -12.77 -4.46 -6.25
N LYS A 62 -13.24 -3.85 -5.16
CA LYS A 62 -12.98 -2.43 -4.86
C LYS A 62 -11.75 -2.28 -3.99
N ILE A 63 -10.98 -1.24 -4.29
CA ILE A 63 -9.79 -0.85 -3.51
C ILE A 63 -10.09 0.36 -2.64
N ARG A 64 -9.43 0.42 -1.48
CA ARG A 64 -9.54 1.53 -0.53
C ARG A 64 -8.22 1.71 0.22
N PRO A 65 -8.01 2.85 0.91
CA PRO A 65 -6.89 2.98 1.82
C PRO A 65 -7.01 2.02 3.01
N GLY A 66 -5.92 1.35 3.34
CA GLY A 66 -5.80 0.50 4.51
C GLY A 66 -5.34 1.26 5.76
N ARG A 67 -5.21 0.57 6.90
CA ARG A 67 -4.72 1.16 8.15
C ARG A 67 -3.22 1.48 8.09
N GLY A 68 -2.40 0.58 7.59
CA GLY A 68 -0.96 0.75 7.51
C GLY A 68 -0.27 -0.32 6.67
N PHE A 69 0.96 -0.05 6.29
CA PHE A 69 1.81 -0.98 5.53
C PHE A 69 2.28 -2.13 6.40
N THR A 70 2.48 -3.31 5.80
CA THR A 70 3.04 -4.47 6.48
C THR A 70 4.55 -4.35 6.66
N LEU A 71 5.11 -5.11 7.59
CA LEU A 71 6.57 -5.17 7.78
C LEU A 71 7.28 -5.74 6.53
N ALA A 72 6.65 -6.68 5.82
CA ALA A 72 7.17 -7.25 4.58
C ALA A 72 7.21 -6.22 3.44
N GLU A 73 6.18 -5.37 3.32
CA GLU A 73 6.16 -4.26 2.35
C GLU A 73 7.25 -3.23 2.65
N LEU A 74 7.44 -2.86 3.93
CA LEU A 74 8.50 -1.95 4.35
C LEU A 74 9.89 -2.53 4.05
N LYS A 75 10.14 -3.80 4.39
CA LYS A 75 11.40 -4.49 4.10
C LYS A 75 11.68 -4.49 2.59
N GLY A 76 10.68 -4.78 1.76
CA GLY A 76 10.80 -4.73 0.30
C GLY A 76 11.11 -3.33 -0.27
N ALA A 77 10.69 -2.27 0.44
CA ALA A 77 11.02 -0.88 0.09
C ALA A 77 12.34 -0.37 0.72
N GLY A 78 13.06 -1.21 1.46
CA GLY A 78 14.29 -0.83 2.16
C GLY A 78 14.08 0.13 3.33
N LEU A 79 12.94 0.01 4.04
CA LEU A 79 12.56 0.87 5.15
C LEU A 79 12.42 0.07 6.45
N THR A 80 12.95 0.62 7.55
CA THR A 80 12.71 0.07 8.88
C THR A 80 11.41 0.63 9.46
N LYS A 81 10.75 -0.12 10.36
CA LYS A 81 9.50 0.31 11.01
C LYS A 81 9.63 1.68 11.68
N ARG A 82 10.69 1.88 12.48
CA ARG A 82 10.90 3.13 13.23
C ARG A 82 11.09 4.31 12.28
N PHE A 83 11.94 4.16 11.27
CA PHE A 83 12.16 5.21 10.29
C PHE A 83 10.90 5.52 9.48
N ALA A 84 10.17 4.52 9.03
CA ALA A 84 8.90 4.70 8.30
C ALA A 84 7.89 5.56 9.08
N GLN A 85 7.76 5.33 10.38
CA GLN A 85 6.86 6.12 11.23
C GLN A 85 7.28 7.58 11.37
N THR A 86 8.59 7.88 11.35
CA THR A 86 9.09 9.26 11.43
C THR A 86 8.87 10.05 10.15
N ILE A 87 8.88 9.42 9.00
CA ILE A 87 8.71 10.05 7.68
C ILE A 87 7.26 10.09 7.19
N GLY A 88 6.30 9.78 8.03
CA GLY A 88 4.88 9.87 7.69
C GLY A 88 4.30 8.67 6.95
N ILE A 89 4.80 7.47 7.22
CA ILE A 89 4.26 6.20 6.72
C ILE A 89 3.48 5.51 7.84
N ALA A 90 2.22 5.16 7.59
CA ALA A 90 1.43 4.37 8.53
C ALA A 90 1.85 2.90 8.49
N VAL A 91 2.06 2.28 9.65
CA VAL A 91 2.50 0.89 9.77
C VAL A 91 1.49 0.08 10.56
N ASP A 92 1.10 -1.08 10.04
CA ASP A 92 0.24 -2.05 10.71
C ASP A 92 0.93 -3.42 10.76
N PRO A 93 1.48 -3.81 11.92
CA PRO A 93 2.19 -5.08 12.06
C PRO A 93 1.27 -6.30 12.05
N ARG A 94 -0.05 -6.11 12.22
CA ARG A 94 -1.03 -7.21 12.24
C ARG A 94 -1.48 -7.66 10.85
N ARG A 95 -1.40 -6.76 9.85
CA ARG A 95 -1.77 -7.08 8.49
C ARG A 95 -0.75 -8.03 7.85
N GLN A 96 -1.24 -9.02 7.11
CA GLN A 96 -0.43 -9.95 6.35
C GLN A 96 -0.76 -9.87 4.86
N ASN A 97 0.25 -9.98 4.00
CA ASN A 97 0.08 -10.01 2.56
C ASN A 97 -0.25 -11.46 2.13
N LYS A 98 -1.43 -11.67 1.56
CA LYS A 98 -1.86 -12.98 1.03
C LYS A 98 -1.51 -13.15 -0.45
N SER A 99 -1.35 -12.06 -1.20
CA SER A 99 -0.95 -12.09 -2.62
C SER A 99 0.37 -11.36 -2.83
N VAL A 100 1.12 -11.81 -3.84
CA VAL A 100 2.39 -11.19 -4.24
C VAL A 100 2.13 -9.86 -4.94
N GLU A 101 1.07 -9.78 -5.76
CA GLU A 101 0.68 -8.62 -6.54
C GLU A 101 0.38 -7.42 -5.63
N SER A 102 -0.47 -7.59 -4.63
CA SER A 102 -0.80 -6.52 -3.68
C SER A 102 0.41 -6.06 -2.86
N ARG A 103 1.31 -6.99 -2.51
CA ARG A 103 2.56 -6.64 -1.84
C ARG A 103 3.46 -5.81 -2.73
N GLN A 104 3.62 -6.21 -3.99
CA GLN A 104 4.44 -5.51 -4.99
C GLN A 104 3.92 -4.09 -5.25
N GLU A 105 2.61 -3.94 -5.43
CA GLU A 105 1.94 -2.65 -5.61
C GLU A 105 2.21 -1.70 -4.44
N ASN A 106 2.09 -2.18 -3.22
CA ASN A 106 2.37 -1.37 -2.03
C ASN A 106 3.86 -1.06 -1.86
N ILE A 107 4.77 -1.96 -2.22
CA ILE A 107 6.21 -1.69 -2.25
C ILE A 107 6.51 -0.58 -3.27
N GLN A 108 5.94 -0.66 -4.46
CA GLN A 108 6.11 0.37 -5.49
C GLN A 108 5.56 1.73 -5.03
N ARG A 109 4.39 1.72 -4.38
CA ARG A 109 3.80 2.92 -3.78
C ARG A 109 4.71 3.56 -2.73
N LEU A 110 5.38 2.77 -1.89
CA LEU A 110 6.35 3.26 -0.91
C LEU A 110 7.60 3.85 -1.56
N LYS A 111 8.12 3.22 -2.61
CA LYS A 111 9.26 3.74 -3.37
C LYS A 111 8.92 5.07 -4.05
N GLU A 112 7.73 5.17 -4.66
CA GLU A 112 7.23 6.41 -5.25
C GLU A 112 7.01 7.51 -4.21
N TYR A 113 6.45 7.17 -3.05
CA TYR A 113 6.34 8.13 -1.95
C TYR A 113 7.71 8.67 -1.52
N ARG A 114 8.68 7.79 -1.37
CA ARG A 114 10.04 8.18 -0.96
C ARG A 114 10.72 9.08 -1.99
N SER A 115 10.50 8.86 -3.28
CA SER A 115 11.07 9.71 -4.34
C SER A 115 10.45 11.12 -4.38
N LYS A 116 9.20 11.26 -3.91
CA LYS A 116 8.47 12.54 -3.85
C LYS A 116 8.55 13.24 -2.50
N LEU A 117 9.20 12.63 -1.52
CA LEU A 117 9.28 13.13 -0.14
C LEU A 117 10.38 14.17 -0.01
N ILE A 118 10.02 15.35 0.47
CA ILE A 118 10.97 16.38 0.92
C ILE A 118 11.22 16.13 2.41
N LEU A 119 12.39 15.60 2.75
CA LEU A 119 12.74 15.24 4.11
C LEU A 119 13.50 16.37 4.78
N PHE A 120 12.85 17.03 5.71
CA PHE A 120 13.47 18.13 6.45
C PHE A 120 14.56 17.61 7.41
N PRO A 121 15.72 18.28 7.51
CA PRO A 121 16.77 17.91 8.46
C PRO A 121 16.24 17.94 9.90
N ILE A 122 16.54 16.90 10.68
CA ILE A 122 16.14 16.83 12.09
C ILE A 122 16.93 17.84 12.95
N HIS A 123 18.18 18.04 12.57
CA HIS A 123 19.07 18.99 13.24
C HIS A 123 19.64 19.98 12.22
N LYS A 124 19.72 21.24 12.60
CA LYS A 124 20.48 22.25 11.86
C LYS A 124 21.98 21.98 12.07
N ARG A 125 22.56 21.14 11.23
CA ARG A 125 23.98 20.78 11.23
C ARG A 125 24.59 21.25 9.93
N GLU A 126 25.88 21.54 9.95
CA GLU A 126 26.65 21.88 8.74
C GLU A 126 26.64 20.78 7.70
N LYS A 127 26.60 19.50 8.12
CA LYS A 127 26.52 18.34 7.22
C LYS A 127 25.14 17.72 7.23
N LEU A 128 24.43 17.78 6.09
CA LEU A 128 23.16 17.10 5.86
C LEU A 128 23.37 15.57 5.83
N ARG A 129 22.39 14.82 6.31
CA ARG A 129 22.37 13.36 6.16
C ARG A 129 22.00 13.00 4.72
N LYS A 130 22.46 11.85 4.26
CA LYS A 130 22.10 11.33 2.94
C LYS A 130 20.57 11.19 2.84
N GLY A 131 19.95 11.97 1.95
CA GLY A 131 18.51 12.00 1.71
C GLY A 131 17.76 13.15 2.38
N ASP A 132 18.42 14.00 3.18
CA ASP A 132 17.82 15.24 3.66
C ASP A 132 17.74 16.28 2.53
N ALA A 133 16.66 17.06 2.53
CA ALA A 133 16.43 18.13 1.57
C ALA A 133 17.33 19.35 1.84
N THR A 134 17.65 20.09 0.80
CA THR A 134 18.40 21.35 0.90
C THR A 134 17.55 22.44 1.55
N GLU A 135 18.19 23.50 2.01
CA GLU A 135 17.49 24.63 2.64
C GLU A 135 16.52 25.31 1.66
N GLU A 136 16.87 25.38 0.39
CA GLU A 136 16.04 25.94 -0.69
C GLU A 136 14.78 25.10 -0.90
N GLU A 137 14.93 23.77 -0.99
CA GLU A 137 13.79 22.84 -1.10
C GLU A 137 12.87 22.93 0.11
N CYS A 138 13.41 23.09 1.31
CA CYS A 138 12.64 23.28 2.53
C CYS A 138 11.85 24.60 2.52
N LYS A 139 12.40 25.69 1.98
CA LYS A 139 11.73 26.98 1.84
C LYS A 139 10.61 26.95 0.80
N LEU A 140 10.80 26.18 -0.28
CA LEU A 140 9.81 26.01 -1.35
C LEU A 140 8.69 25.01 -0.98
N ALA A 141 8.88 24.24 0.06
CA ALA A 141 7.94 23.19 0.46
C ALA A 141 6.57 23.78 0.85
N LYS A 142 5.50 23.23 0.25
CA LYS A 142 4.11 23.58 0.53
C LYS A 142 3.41 22.44 1.26
N GLN A 143 2.56 22.76 2.23
CA GLN A 143 1.78 21.77 2.94
C GLN A 143 0.71 21.17 2.03
N LEU A 144 0.68 19.83 1.94
CA LEU A 144 -0.35 19.11 1.22
C LEU A 144 -1.68 19.12 2.02
N SER A 145 -2.72 19.69 1.46
CA SER A 145 -4.06 19.77 2.07
C SER A 145 -4.90 18.51 1.88
N GLY A 146 -4.68 17.78 0.78
CA GLY A 146 -5.37 16.55 0.42
C GLY A 146 -4.76 15.27 1.01
N PRO A 147 -5.31 14.10 0.72
CA PRO A 147 -4.70 12.82 1.05
C PRO A 147 -3.39 12.64 0.30
N VAL A 148 -2.41 12.04 0.98
CA VAL A 148 -1.12 11.70 0.38
C VAL A 148 -1.33 10.59 -0.66
N MET A 149 -0.93 10.84 -1.91
CA MET A 149 -1.06 9.90 -3.03
C MET A 149 -2.45 9.23 -3.08
N PRO A 150 -3.51 9.97 -3.47
CA PRO A 150 -4.87 9.47 -3.45
C PRO A 150 -5.03 8.22 -4.32
N ILE A 151 -5.79 7.24 -3.81
CA ILE A 151 -6.06 6.00 -4.51
C ILE A 151 -7.19 6.25 -5.50
N LYS A 152 -6.94 5.98 -6.78
CA LYS A 152 -7.92 6.05 -7.85
C LYS A 152 -8.32 4.64 -8.27
N ASN A 153 -9.61 4.33 -8.27
CA ASN A 153 -10.11 3.12 -8.90
C ASN A 153 -10.03 3.31 -10.42
N ALA A 154 -9.08 2.65 -11.05
CA ALA A 154 -9.00 2.65 -12.51
C ALA A 154 -10.20 1.87 -13.07
N LYS A 155 -10.91 2.47 -14.01
CA LYS A 155 -11.90 1.72 -14.80
C LYS A 155 -11.14 0.82 -15.75
N PRO A 156 -11.51 -0.48 -15.87
CA PRO A 156 -10.86 -1.36 -16.85
C PRO A 156 -11.12 -0.80 -18.26
N VAL A 157 -10.05 -0.64 -19.00
CA VAL A 157 -10.13 -0.25 -20.41
C VAL A 157 -10.15 -1.54 -21.23
N VAL A 158 -11.20 -1.73 -22.00
CA VAL A 158 -11.29 -2.86 -22.93
C VAL A 158 -10.55 -2.49 -24.20
N THR A 159 -9.48 -3.24 -24.49
CA THR A 159 -8.75 -3.10 -25.73
C THR A 159 -9.20 -4.18 -26.72
N LEU A 160 -9.57 -3.77 -27.92
CA LEU A 160 -9.88 -4.68 -29.00
C LEU A 160 -8.60 -5.01 -29.76
N GLY A 161 -8.38 -6.29 -30.04
CA GLY A 161 -7.20 -6.77 -30.75
C GLY A 161 -7.51 -7.95 -31.65
N LYS A 162 -6.63 -8.25 -32.59
CA LYS A 162 -6.71 -9.46 -33.41
C LYS A 162 -6.31 -10.68 -32.58
N ILE A 163 -7.01 -11.78 -32.74
CA ILE A 163 -6.69 -13.05 -32.08
C ILE A 163 -5.40 -13.59 -32.67
N SER A 164 -4.38 -13.78 -31.83
CA SER A 164 -3.11 -14.37 -32.25
C SER A 164 -3.18 -15.89 -32.33
N ASP A 165 -2.31 -16.52 -33.16
CA ASP A 165 -2.24 -17.97 -33.27
C ASP A 165 -1.80 -18.64 -31.95
N GLY A 166 -1.01 -17.96 -31.15
CA GLY A 166 -0.69 -18.39 -29.78
C GLY A 166 -1.90 -18.50 -28.89
N GLN A 167 -2.85 -17.57 -28.99
CA GLN A 167 -4.11 -17.60 -28.24
C GLN A 167 -5.02 -18.75 -28.70
N LYS A 168 -5.07 -19.03 -30.01
CA LYS A 168 -5.84 -20.15 -30.57
C LYS A 168 -5.30 -21.51 -30.11
N LYS A 169 -3.98 -21.67 -30.01
CA LYS A 169 -3.30 -22.89 -29.57
C LYS A 169 -3.17 -23.06 -28.07
N PHE A 170 -3.59 -22.06 -27.27
CA PHE A 170 -3.46 -22.07 -25.81
C PHE A 170 -4.39 -23.09 -25.16
N GLY A 171 -3.80 -24.15 -24.62
CA GLY A 171 -4.51 -25.19 -23.85
C GLY A 171 -4.69 -24.78 -22.37
N ALA A 172 -5.76 -24.09 -22.04
CA ALA A 172 -6.02 -23.58 -20.69
C ALA A 172 -6.05 -24.69 -19.63
N PHE A 173 -6.65 -25.85 -19.92
CA PHE A 173 -6.70 -27.00 -19.02
C PHE A 173 -5.28 -27.50 -18.67
N GLN A 174 -4.43 -27.69 -19.68
CA GLN A 174 -3.06 -28.15 -19.47
C GLN A 174 -2.24 -27.14 -18.67
N ALA A 175 -2.36 -25.84 -18.97
CA ALA A 175 -1.66 -24.78 -18.25
C ALA A 175 -2.03 -24.75 -16.77
N ILE A 176 -3.33 -24.82 -16.45
CA ILE A 176 -3.80 -24.86 -15.05
C ILE A 176 -3.35 -26.14 -14.36
N ARG A 177 -3.46 -27.29 -15.02
CA ARG A 177 -3.01 -28.58 -14.46
C ARG A 177 -1.52 -28.58 -14.17
N GLN A 178 -0.70 -28.09 -15.07
CA GLN A 178 0.74 -27.98 -14.89
C GLN A 178 1.08 -27.02 -13.74
N ALA A 179 0.41 -25.86 -13.66
CA ALA A 179 0.62 -24.92 -12.55
C ALA A 179 0.30 -25.56 -11.20
N ARG A 180 -0.79 -26.32 -11.08
CA ARG A 180 -1.14 -27.07 -9.86
C ARG A 180 -0.11 -28.15 -9.52
N LEU A 181 0.40 -28.88 -10.51
CA LEU A 181 1.45 -29.88 -10.32
C LEU A 181 2.77 -29.23 -9.90
N HIS A 182 3.14 -28.11 -10.50
CA HIS A 182 4.31 -27.34 -10.09
C HIS A 182 4.20 -26.87 -8.64
N ALA A 183 3.09 -26.30 -8.23
CA ALA A 183 2.86 -25.89 -6.85
C ALA A 183 2.93 -27.06 -5.86
N ARG A 184 2.31 -28.20 -6.19
CA ARG A 184 2.29 -29.41 -5.34
C ARG A 184 3.67 -30.03 -5.15
N PHE A 185 4.46 -30.12 -6.21
CA PHE A 185 5.74 -30.83 -6.21
C PHE A 185 6.96 -29.90 -6.16
N TYR A 186 6.76 -28.62 -5.91
CA TYR A 186 7.84 -27.64 -5.88
C TYR A 186 8.99 -28.05 -4.96
N GLY A 187 8.68 -28.41 -3.69
CA GLY A 187 9.68 -28.80 -2.70
C GLY A 187 10.43 -30.08 -3.08
N ALA A 188 9.72 -31.11 -3.56
CA ALA A 188 10.33 -32.36 -3.98
C ALA A 188 11.25 -32.19 -5.19
N ARG A 189 10.85 -31.36 -6.16
CA ARG A 189 11.66 -31.02 -7.34
C ARG A 189 12.90 -30.22 -6.98
N ALA A 190 12.74 -29.24 -6.08
CA ALA A 190 13.86 -28.44 -5.60
C ALA A 190 14.89 -29.29 -4.84
N LYS A 191 14.43 -30.23 -3.99
CA LYS A 191 15.31 -31.17 -3.32
C LYS A 191 16.05 -32.05 -4.32
N LYS A 192 15.33 -32.68 -5.27
CA LYS A 192 15.95 -33.53 -6.30
C LYS A 192 16.98 -32.78 -7.15
N ALA A 193 16.70 -31.53 -7.52
CA ALA A 193 17.64 -30.70 -8.26
C ALA A 193 18.90 -30.38 -7.44
N LYS A 194 18.73 -30.13 -6.13
CA LYS A 194 19.86 -29.92 -5.22
C LYS A 194 20.70 -31.18 -5.06
N ASP A 195 20.07 -32.31 -4.80
CA ASP A 195 20.75 -33.60 -4.65
C ASP A 195 21.51 -33.98 -5.94
N ALA A 196 20.94 -33.68 -7.13
CA ALA A 196 21.62 -33.91 -8.40
C ALA A 196 22.85 -32.98 -8.57
N ALA A 197 22.75 -31.71 -8.24
CA ALA A 197 23.86 -30.76 -8.29
C ALA A 197 24.98 -31.12 -7.29
N ASP A 198 24.62 -31.57 -6.09
CA ASP A 198 25.58 -32.04 -5.07
C ASP A 198 26.29 -33.32 -5.53
N ASN A 199 25.60 -34.25 -6.22
CA ASN A 199 26.19 -35.44 -6.77
C ASN A 199 27.14 -35.15 -7.96
N GLU A 200 26.80 -34.20 -8.85
CA GLU A 200 27.70 -33.77 -9.92
C GLU A 200 29.00 -33.11 -9.38
N ASN A 201 28.89 -32.36 -8.29
CA ASN A 201 30.05 -31.74 -7.65
C ASN A 201 30.93 -32.74 -6.89
N ASN A 202 30.39 -33.90 -6.48
CA ASN A 202 31.09 -34.95 -5.72
C ASN A 202 31.66 -36.08 -6.61
N GLN A 203 31.48 -36.02 -7.95
CA GLN A 203 32.14 -36.98 -8.85
C GLN A 203 33.63 -36.67 -8.95
N PRO A 204 34.54 -37.60 -8.52
CA PRO A 204 35.98 -37.41 -8.68
C PRO A 204 36.34 -37.58 -10.18
N GLY A 205 36.55 -36.47 -10.89
CA GLY A 205 36.98 -36.54 -12.27
C GLY A 205 36.69 -35.36 -13.18
N ALA A 206 36.12 -34.26 -12.71
CA ALA A 206 35.95 -33.05 -13.50
C ALA A 206 37.23 -32.18 -13.39
N GLU A 207 38.22 -32.46 -14.20
CA GLU A 207 39.36 -31.56 -14.43
C GLU A 207 38.87 -30.18 -14.83
N LYS A 208 39.23 -29.21 -14.03
CA LYS A 208 39.07 -27.79 -14.37
C LYS A 208 39.95 -27.47 -15.58
N LYS A 209 39.38 -27.50 -16.79
CA LYS A 209 40.02 -26.89 -17.95
C LYS A 209 40.14 -25.39 -17.70
N GLY A 210 41.33 -25.00 -17.30
CA GLY A 210 41.72 -23.61 -17.12
C GLY A 210 41.54 -22.84 -18.41
N LYS A 211 40.91 -21.72 -18.33
CA LYS A 211 40.94 -20.71 -19.39
C LYS A 211 42.36 -20.08 -19.36
N LYS A 212 43.10 -20.28 -20.45
CA LYS A 212 44.18 -19.41 -20.88
C LYS A 212 43.58 -18.14 -21.49
#